data_f3a135d9e99ff5b4cc3c224ac0614acb
#
_entry.id   f3a135d9e99ff5b4cc3c224ac0614acb
#
_cell.length_a   1.000
_cell.length_b   1.000
_cell.length_c   1.000
_cell.angle_alpha   90.00
_cell.angle_beta   90.00
_cell.angle_gamma   90.00
#
_symmetry.space_group_name_H-M   'P 1'
#
loop_
_entity.id
_entity.type
_entity.pdbx_description
1 polymer ?
#
loop_
_entity_poly.entity_id
_entity_poly.type
_entity_poly.pdbx_seq_one_letter_code
_entity_poly.pdbx_strand_id
1 'polypeptide(L)'
;MDKMIQQDLENRILVLDGAMGTMIQQHRLGEADFRGDRFMNHHVDLKGNNDLLSLTRPDIIKDIHLAYLDAGADILETNTFSSTSIAQADYDLSDYAYELNKVSAQLAKRAIEEFASEQPKYVAGALGPTNRTASISPDVTRPGYRAVHFDELAQAYKEQASGLMDGGADLLLIETIFDTLNAKAAIFGLLELFDERNQQLPIMISGTITDASGRTLSGQTVEAFLISVSHAPILSVGLNCALGASQLKNYIRVLANNAPHFISAYPNAGLPNEFGEYDQSPEEMATELRPFLQENMINIIGGCCGTTPEHIKQIAALASEYEPRLRTVKELP
;
A
#
# COMPACT_ATOMS: atom_id res chain seq x y z
N MET A 1 -15.52 3.19 13.56
CA MET A 1 -14.53 2.35 12.87
C MET A 1 -13.10 2.61 13.37
N ASP A 2 -12.65 3.86 13.49
CA ASP A 2 -11.31 4.18 14.00
C ASP A 2 -10.92 3.48 15.31
N LYS A 3 -11.85 3.46 16.27
CA LYS A 3 -11.60 2.81 17.57
C LYS A 3 -11.48 1.28 17.47
N MET A 4 -12.11 0.65 16.49
CA MET A 4 -12.12 -0.80 16.34
C MET A 4 -10.77 -1.30 15.83
N ILE A 5 -10.23 -0.72 14.74
CA ILE A 5 -8.91 -1.10 14.24
C ILE A 5 -7.79 -0.76 15.24
N GLN A 6 -7.90 0.36 15.97
CA GLN A 6 -6.93 0.71 17.00
C GLN A 6 -6.93 -0.32 18.15
N GLN A 7 -8.11 -0.75 18.60
CA GLN A 7 -8.24 -1.80 19.61
C GLN A 7 -7.67 -3.13 19.14
N ASP A 8 -7.93 -3.50 17.88
CA ASP A 8 -7.36 -4.71 17.31
C ASP A 8 -5.83 -4.65 17.29
N LEU A 9 -5.25 -3.54 16.84
CA LEU A 9 -3.78 -3.32 16.79
C LEU A 9 -3.11 -3.27 18.17
N GLU A 10 -3.88 -2.98 19.23
CA GLU A 10 -3.40 -3.05 20.62
C GLU A 10 -3.46 -4.47 21.17
N ASN A 11 -4.32 -5.32 20.64
CA ASN A 11 -4.57 -6.68 21.15
C ASN A 11 -3.91 -7.79 20.33
N ARG A 12 -3.65 -7.56 19.04
CA ARG A 12 -3.04 -8.55 18.16
C ARG A 12 -2.30 -7.90 16.99
N ILE A 13 -1.41 -8.65 16.38
CA ILE A 13 -0.76 -8.24 15.14
C ILE A 13 -1.74 -8.47 14.00
N LEU A 14 -2.03 -7.43 13.20
CA LEU A 14 -2.87 -7.55 12.02
C LEU A 14 -2.05 -7.96 10.80
N VAL A 15 -2.62 -8.83 9.98
CA VAL A 15 -2.00 -9.32 8.75
C VAL A 15 -2.56 -8.55 7.56
N LEU A 16 -1.68 -7.80 6.88
CA LEU A 16 -1.96 -7.19 5.59
C LEU A 16 -1.84 -8.27 4.51
N ASP A 17 -2.58 -8.15 3.43
CA ASP A 17 -2.53 -9.09 2.32
C ASP A 17 -1.19 -9.04 1.56
N GLY A 18 -1.14 -9.68 0.42
CA GLY A 18 0.05 -9.78 -0.43
C GLY A 18 -0.12 -9.09 -1.77
N ALA A 19 0.84 -9.32 -2.64
CA ALA A 19 0.97 -8.62 -3.91
C ALA A 19 -0.18 -8.91 -4.88
N MET A 20 -1.08 -7.96 -5.08
CA MET A 20 -2.12 -8.00 -6.11
C MET A 20 -1.51 -8.21 -7.51
N GLY A 21 -0.47 -7.45 -7.86
CA GLY A 21 0.20 -7.54 -9.15
C GLY A 21 0.80 -8.92 -9.44
N THR A 22 1.42 -9.57 -8.44
CA THR A 22 1.94 -10.94 -8.56
C THR A 22 0.83 -11.93 -8.87
N MET A 23 -0.31 -11.82 -8.22
CA MET A 23 -1.46 -12.69 -8.46
C MET A 23 -2.08 -12.46 -9.83
N ILE A 24 -2.21 -11.21 -10.27
CA ILE A 24 -2.71 -10.86 -11.62
C ILE A 24 -1.81 -11.48 -12.70
N GLN A 25 -0.48 -11.44 -12.54
CA GLN A 25 0.48 -12.00 -13.51
C GLN A 25 0.27 -13.51 -13.74
N GLN A 26 -0.18 -14.26 -12.73
CA GLN A 26 -0.45 -15.68 -12.87
C GLN A 26 -1.57 -15.99 -13.87
N HIS A 27 -2.51 -15.06 -14.08
CA HIS A 27 -3.60 -15.21 -15.05
C HIS A 27 -3.15 -15.04 -16.52
N ARG A 28 -1.94 -14.50 -16.77
CA ARG A 28 -1.37 -14.30 -18.13
C ARG A 28 -2.31 -13.54 -19.08
N LEU A 29 -2.94 -12.48 -18.56
CA LEU A 29 -3.95 -11.70 -19.28
C LEU A 29 -3.37 -11.04 -20.53
N GLY A 30 -4.18 -11.01 -21.59
CA GLY A 30 -3.87 -10.32 -22.85
C GLY A 30 -4.55 -8.94 -22.93
N GLU A 31 -4.22 -8.16 -23.98
CA GLU A 31 -4.79 -6.83 -24.21
C GLU A 31 -6.34 -6.86 -24.19
N ALA A 32 -6.96 -7.91 -24.74
CA ALA A 32 -8.42 -8.05 -24.76
C ALA A 32 -9.04 -8.13 -23.36
N ASP A 33 -8.34 -8.75 -22.40
CA ASP A 33 -8.80 -8.85 -21.00
C ASP A 33 -8.75 -7.47 -20.32
N PHE A 34 -7.67 -6.70 -20.56
CA PHE A 34 -7.54 -5.34 -20.03
C PHE A 34 -8.57 -4.38 -20.63
N ARG A 35 -8.95 -4.55 -21.89
CA ARG A 35 -9.98 -3.74 -22.52
C ARG A 35 -11.39 -4.11 -22.04
N GLY A 36 -11.66 -5.39 -21.89
CA GLY A 36 -13.02 -5.88 -21.72
C GLY A 36 -13.96 -5.34 -22.79
N ASP A 37 -15.27 -5.41 -22.57
CA ASP A 37 -16.26 -4.84 -23.49
C ASP A 37 -16.25 -3.30 -23.45
N ARG A 38 -15.98 -2.72 -22.29
CA ARG A 38 -16.09 -1.28 -22.05
C ARG A 38 -15.08 -0.44 -22.81
N PHE A 39 -13.85 -0.91 -22.96
CA PHE A 39 -12.74 -0.20 -23.58
C PHE A 39 -12.29 -0.84 -24.89
N MET A 40 -13.16 -1.62 -25.54
CA MET A 40 -12.83 -2.36 -26.79
C MET A 40 -12.25 -1.45 -27.87
N ASN A 41 -12.75 -0.23 -28.00
CA ASN A 41 -12.33 0.74 -29.02
C ASN A 41 -11.40 1.82 -28.46
N HIS A 42 -10.81 1.62 -27.28
CA HIS A 42 -9.86 2.60 -26.74
C HIS A 42 -8.61 2.67 -27.61
N HIS A 43 -8.08 3.86 -27.83
CA HIS A 43 -7.03 4.09 -28.84
C HIS A 43 -5.60 3.82 -28.34
N VAL A 44 -5.42 3.68 -27.01
CA VAL A 44 -4.14 3.34 -26.37
C VAL A 44 -4.17 1.88 -25.94
N ASP A 45 -3.03 1.20 -25.93
CA ASP A 45 -2.90 -0.15 -25.36
C ASP A 45 -3.06 -0.08 -23.85
N LEU A 46 -3.89 -0.99 -23.29
CA LEU A 46 -4.26 -1.00 -21.87
C LEU A 46 -3.57 -2.11 -21.09
N LYS A 47 -2.90 -3.04 -21.76
CA LYS A 47 -2.15 -4.11 -21.12
C LYS A 47 -1.09 -3.55 -20.18
N GLY A 48 -1.11 -4.02 -18.92
CA GLY A 48 -0.23 -3.53 -17.86
C GLY A 48 -0.89 -2.54 -16.91
N ASN A 49 -2.07 -1.98 -17.24
CA ASN A 49 -2.88 -1.21 -16.32
C ASN A 49 -3.68 -2.15 -15.40
N ASN A 50 -3.01 -2.72 -14.40
CA ASN A 50 -3.61 -3.69 -13.50
C ASN A 50 -4.82 -3.14 -12.74
N ASP A 51 -4.83 -1.86 -12.42
CA ASP A 51 -5.91 -1.21 -11.68
C ASP A 51 -7.21 -1.21 -12.49
N LEU A 52 -7.10 -1.12 -13.83
CA LEU A 52 -8.24 -1.16 -14.75
C LEU A 52 -9.02 -2.48 -14.67
N LEU A 53 -8.37 -3.57 -14.26
CA LEU A 53 -9.02 -4.88 -14.11
C LEU A 53 -10.13 -4.88 -13.08
N SER A 54 -10.16 -3.93 -12.16
CA SER A 54 -11.30 -3.72 -11.26
C SER A 54 -12.61 -3.40 -12.02
N LEU A 55 -12.50 -2.81 -13.22
CA LEU A 55 -13.63 -2.51 -14.11
C LEU A 55 -13.86 -3.59 -15.17
N THR A 56 -12.80 -4.19 -15.70
CA THR A 56 -12.86 -5.09 -16.85
C THR A 56 -12.85 -6.57 -16.49
N ARG A 57 -12.22 -6.93 -15.38
CA ARG A 57 -12.13 -8.30 -14.84
C ARG A 57 -12.35 -8.32 -13.32
N PRO A 58 -13.47 -7.77 -12.83
CA PRO A 58 -13.78 -7.73 -11.38
C PRO A 58 -13.85 -9.12 -10.74
N ASP A 59 -14.13 -10.15 -11.53
CA ASP A 59 -14.09 -11.56 -11.14
C ASP A 59 -12.69 -11.93 -10.60
N ILE A 60 -11.64 -11.66 -11.35
CA ILE A 60 -10.25 -11.98 -10.99
C ILE A 60 -9.84 -11.21 -9.72
N ILE A 61 -10.11 -9.90 -9.65
CA ILE A 61 -9.73 -9.08 -8.52
C ILE A 61 -10.42 -9.56 -7.23
N LYS A 62 -11.72 -9.87 -7.31
CA LYS A 62 -12.45 -10.41 -6.15
C LYS A 62 -11.91 -11.76 -5.71
N ASP A 63 -11.61 -12.66 -6.64
CA ASP A 63 -11.07 -14.00 -6.33
C ASP A 63 -9.69 -13.91 -5.66
N ILE A 64 -8.85 -12.95 -6.06
CA ILE A 64 -7.56 -12.68 -5.40
C ILE A 64 -7.78 -12.20 -3.95
N HIS A 65 -8.71 -11.27 -3.72
CA HIS A 65 -9.05 -10.83 -2.36
C HIS A 65 -9.54 -11.98 -1.49
N LEU A 66 -10.42 -12.86 -2.03
CA LEU A 66 -10.90 -14.05 -1.30
C LEU A 66 -9.76 -15.01 -0.97
N ALA A 67 -8.80 -15.22 -1.89
CA ALA A 67 -7.64 -16.06 -1.65
C ALA A 67 -6.75 -15.53 -0.51
N TYR A 68 -6.57 -14.21 -0.41
CA TYR A 68 -5.82 -13.60 0.69
C TYR A 68 -6.59 -13.66 2.03
N LEU A 69 -7.91 -13.49 2.02
CA LEU A 69 -8.74 -13.69 3.22
C LEU A 69 -8.65 -15.13 3.74
N ASP A 70 -8.72 -16.12 2.84
CA ASP A 70 -8.58 -17.54 3.20
C ASP A 70 -7.17 -17.86 3.75
N ALA A 71 -6.16 -17.15 3.27
CA ALA A 71 -4.79 -17.23 3.79
C ALA A 71 -4.61 -16.57 5.17
N GLY A 72 -5.61 -15.84 5.67
CA GLY A 72 -5.59 -15.23 6.99
C GLY A 72 -5.31 -13.73 7.02
N ALA A 73 -5.40 -13.04 5.88
CA ALA A 73 -5.30 -11.58 5.87
C ALA A 73 -6.44 -10.93 6.70
N ASP A 74 -6.10 -9.89 7.45
CA ASP A 74 -7.03 -9.04 8.19
C ASP A 74 -7.34 -7.73 7.48
N ILE A 75 -6.38 -7.25 6.69
CA ILE A 75 -6.47 -6.00 5.93
C ILE A 75 -6.24 -6.36 4.46
N LEU A 76 -7.20 -5.99 3.61
CA LEU A 76 -7.08 -6.07 2.16
C LEU A 76 -6.69 -4.72 1.59
N GLU A 77 -5.67 -4.66 0.75
CA GLU A 77 -5.37 -3.48 -0.07
C GLU A 77 -6.24 -3.47 -1.33
N THR A 78 -6.79 -2.31 -1.67
CA THR A 78 -7.52 -2.16 -2.93
C THR A 78 -6.58 -2.24 -4.14
N ASN A 79 -7.09 -2.71 -5.28
CA ASN A 79 -6.34 -2.72 -6.54
C ASN A 79 -6.30 -1.32 -7.17
N THR A 80 -5.60 -0.38 -6.48
CA THR A 80 -5.59 1.05 -6.83
C THR A 80 -4.21 1.70 -6.71
N PHE A 81 -3.15 0.91 -6.74
CA PHE A 81 -1.77 1.38 -6.58
C PHE A 81 -1.40 2.53 -7.53
N SER A 82 -1.88 2.50 -8.77
CA SER A 82 -1.62 3.51 -9.81
C SER A 82 -2.89 4.22 -10.28
N SER A 83 -3.91 4.33 -9.43
CA SER A 83 -5.24 4.87 -9.81
C SER A 83 -5.40 6.38 -9.60
N THR A 84 -4.30 7.16 -9.51
CA THR A 84 -4.39 8.63 -9.61
C THR A 84 -4.68 9.05 -11.05
N SER A 85 -5.36 10.20 -11.25
CA SER A 85 -5.54 10.80 -12.59
C SER A 85 -4.20 11.06 -13.29
N ILE A 86 -3.13 11.36 -12.53
CA ILE A 86 -1.77 11.56 -13.05
C ILE A 86 -1.19 10.26 -13.63
N ALA A 87 -1.33 9.14 -12.93
CA ALA A 87 -0.81 7.86 -13.40
C ALA A 87 -1.66 7.28 -14.54
N GLN A 88 -2.98 7.43 -14.47
CA GLN A 88 -3.92 6.97 -15.49
C GLN A 88 -3.83 7.78 -16.79
N ALA A 89 -3.23 8.98 -16.76
CA ALA A 89 -2.95 9.78 -17.96
C ALA A 89 -2.06 9.04 -18.97
N ASP A 90 -1.19 8.13 -18.54
CA ASP A 90 -0.34 7.33 -19.44
C ASP A 90 -1.16 6.37 -20.33
N TYR A 91 -2.38 6.07 -19.90
CA TYR A 91 -3.35 5.23 -20.63
C TYR A 91 -4.52 6.03 -21.20
N ASP A 92 -4.47 7.38 -21.15
CA ASP A 92 -5.59 8.27 -21.49
C ASP A 92 -6.90 7.92 -20.76
N LEU A 93 -6.77 7.58 -19.47
CA LEU A 93 -7.84 7.16 -18.57
C LEU A 93 -7.97 8.05 -17.31
N SER A 94 -7.43 9.27 -17.34
CA SER A 94 -7.48 10.20 -16.20
C SER A 94 -8.89 10.40 -15.65
N ASP A 95 -9.88 10.52 -16.53
CA ASP A 95 -11.29 10.74 -16.16
C ASP A 95 -11.93 9.55 -15.43
N TYR A 96 -11.28 8.39 -15.42
CA TYR A 96 -11.74 7.19 -14.73
C TYR A 96 -11.16 7.03 -13.33
N ALA A 97 -10.25 7.90 -12.89
CA ALA A 97 -9.56 7.77 -11.61
C ALA A 97 -10.53 7.59 -10.44
N TYR A 98 -11.52 8.46 -10.29
CA TYR A 98 -12.52 8.35 -9.23
C TYR A 98 -13.28 7.01 -9.28
N GLU A 99 -13.75 6.59 -10.45
CA GLU A 99 -14.52 5.37 -10.61
C GLU A 99 -13.69 4.12 -10.32
N LEU A 100 -12.44 4.06 -10.81
CA LEU A 100 -11.49 2.98 -10.53
C LEU A 100 -11.33 2.76 -9.04
N ASN A 101 -11.08 3.82 -8.30
CA ASN A 101 -10.88 3.77 -6.86
C ASN A 101 -12.14 3.33 -6.12
N LYS A 102 -13.31 3.86 -6.50
CA LYS A 102 -14.59 3.50 -5.89
C LYS A 102 -14.93 2.03 -6.10
N VAL A 103 -14.83 1.55 -7.34
CA VAL A 103 -15.17 0.16 -7.67
C VAL A 103 -14.19 -0.81 -7.02
N SER A 104 -12.88 -0.49 -6.99
CA SER A 104 -11.88 -1.33 -6.33
C SER A 104 -12.16 -1.50 -4.83
N ALA A 105 -12.50 -0.41 -4.14
CA ALA A 105 -12.88 -0.50 -2.72
C ALA A 105 -14.17 -1.32 -2.53
N GLN A 106 -15.16 -1.16 -3.40
CA GLN A 106 -16.38 -1.97 -3.37
C GLN A 106 -16.10 -3.46 -3.60
N LEU A 107 -15.15 -3.83 -4.47
CA LEU A 107 -14.77 -5.23 -4.70
C LEU A 107 -14.15 -5.85 -3.45
N ALA A 108 -13.23 -5.15 -2.79
CA ALA A 108 -12.63 -5.61 -1.54
C ALA A 108 -13.69 -5.76 -0.42
N LYS A 109 -14.62 -4.81 -0.30
CA LYS A 109 -15.75 -4.92 0.66
C LYS A 109 -16.63 -6.13 0.37
N ARG A 110 -16.99 -6.37 -0.89
CA ARG A 110 -17.77 -7.54 -1.28
C ARG A 110 -17.05 -8.86 -0.99
N ALA A 111 -15.73 -8.92 -1.18
CA ALA A 111 -14.94 -10.10 -0.82
C ALA A 111 -15.02 -10.37 0.70
N ILE A 112 -14.91 -9.34 1.53
CA ILE A 112 -15.06 -9.47 2.99
C ILE A 112 -16.48 -9.94 3.37
N GLU A 113 -17.50 -9.35 2.76
CA GLU A 113 -18.92 -9.75 2.99
C GLU A 113 -19.18 -11.20 2.59
N GLU A 114 -18.63 -11.65 1.45
CA GLU A 114 -18.76 -13.02 0.96
C GLU A 114 -17.98 -14.01 1.84
N PHE A 115 -16.80 -13.63 2.33
CA PHE A 115 -15.98 -14.45 3.21
C PHE A 115 -16.60 -14.66 4.60
N ALA A 116 -17.43 -13.71 5.08
CA ALA A 116 -18.26 -13.79 6.28
C ALA A 116 -17.47 -14.22 7.55
N SER A 117 -16.32 -13.57 7.81
CA SER A 117 -15.48 -13.84 8.98
C SER A 117 -16.15 -13.40 10.29
N GLU A 118 -15.95 -14.18 11.37
CA GLU A 118 -16.31 -13.75 12.73
C GLU A 118 -15.40 -12.63 13.25
N GLN A 119 -14.15 -12.59 12.79
CA GLN A 119 -13.21 -11.52 13.14
C GLN A 119 -13.33 -10.33 12.19
N PRO A 120 -13.16 -9.09 12.69
CA PRO A 120 -13.15 -7.91 11.84
C PRO A 120 -12.12 -8.02 10.73
N LYS A 121 -12.51 -7.62 9.52
CA LYS A 121 -11.65 -7.46 8.36
C LYS A 121 -11.79 -6.03 7.84
N TYR A 122 -10.70 -5.50 7.29
CA TYR A 122 -10.60 -4.09 6.92
C TYR A 122 -10.21 -3.94 5.46
N VAL A 123 -10.68 -2.88 4.82
CA VAL A 123 -10.25 -2.47 3.48
C VAL A 123 -9.36 -1.25 3.59
N ALA A 124 -8.09 -1.39 3.21
CA ALA A 124 -7.14 -0.30 3.05
C ALA A 124 -7.22 0.24 1.61
N GLY A 125 -7.67 1.47 1.45
CA GLY A 125 -7.62 2.16 0.18
C GLY A 125 -6.18 2.52 -0.16
N ALA A 126 -5.56 1.79 -1.10
CA ALA A 126 -4.17 1.96 -1.48
C ALA A 126 -3.97 3.20 -2.35
N LEU A 127 -3.05 4.08 -1.93
CA LEU A 127 -2.59 5.27 -2.64
C LEU A 127 -1.08 5.13 -2.88
N GLY A 128 -0.73 4.54 -4.01
CA GLY A 128 0.67 4.33 -4.38
C GLY A 128 1.34 5.62 -4.87
N PRO A 129 2.65 5.57 -5.15
CA PRO A 129 3.36 6.70 -5.71
C PRO A 129 2.89 7.00 -7.13
N THR A 130 2.95 8.28 -7.52
CA THR A 130 2.75 8.63 -8.91
C THR A 130 4.02 8.34 -9.74
N ASN A 131 3.87 8.17 -11.05
CA ASN A 131 4.96 8.04 -12.01
C ASN A 131 5.78 9.34 -12.19
N ARG A 132 5.43 10.40 -11.46
CA ARG A 132 6.11 11.72 -11.45
C ARG A 132 6.42 12.12 -10.01
N THR A 133 7.56 12.79 -9.82
CA THR A 133 8.02 13.25 -8.50
C THR A 133 8.10 14.77 -8.46
N ALA A 134 7.74 15.33 -7.29
CA ALA A 134 7.82 16.77 -7.07
C ALA A 134 9.22 17.22 -6.61
N SER A 135 10.05 16.30 -6.09
CA SER A 135 11.39 16.64 -5.58
C SER A 135 12.50 16.52 -6.64
N ILE A 136 12.34 15.61 -7.61
CA ILE A 136 13.40 15.23 -8.54
C ILE A 136 13.04 15.68 -9.97
N SER A 137 14.00 16.27 -10.68
CA SER A 137 13.83 16.58 -12.09
C SER A 137 13.95 15.29 -12.93
N PRO A 138 13.03 15.01 -13.85
CA PRO A 138 13.20 13.94 -14.83
C PRO A 138 14.20 14.30 -15.93
N ASP A 139 14.65 15.56 -16.00
CA ASP A 139 15.59 16.08 -16.99
C ASP A 139 16.87 16.56 -16.30
N VAL A 140 17.94 15.77 -16.46
CA VAL A 140 19.26 16.05 -15.85
C VAL A 140 19.87 17.37 -16.31
N THR A 141 19.49 17.88 -17.50
CA THR A 141 19.97 19.15 -18.04
C THR A 141 19.22 20.35 -17.48
N ARG A 142 18.07 20.13 -16.86
CA ARG A 142 17.21 21.15 -16.24
C ARG A 142 16.88 20.78 -14.79
N PRO A 143 17.82 20.86 -13.85
CA PRO A 143 17.66 20.36 -12.48
C PRO A 143 16.52 21.06 -11.70
N GLY A 144 16.11 22.24 -12.11
CA GLY A 144 14.97 22.97 -11.53
C GLY A 144 13.60 22.59 -12.11
N TYR A 145 13.57 21.82 -13.21
CA TYR A 145 12.30 21.41 -13.82
C TYR A 145 11.59 20.35 -12.96
N ARG A 146 10.27 20.43 -12.91
CA ARG A 146 9.39 19.41 -12.30
C ARG A 146 8.30 19.04 -13.28
N ALA A 147 8.05 17.73 -13.43
CA ALA A 147 6.99 17.20 -14.28
C ALA A 147 5.60 17.27 -13.63
N VAL A 148 5.57 17.55 -12.33
CA VAL A 148 4.34 17.70 -11.52
C VAL A 148 4.63 18.64 -10.36
N HIS A 149 3.62 19.41 -9.94
CA HIS A 149 3.68 20.31 -8.81
C HIS A 149 2.88 19.78 -7.62
N PHE A 150 3.13 20.35 -6.43
CA PHE A 150 2.51 19.91 -5.18
C PHE A 150 0.97 19.92 -5.24
N ASP A 151 0.38 21.01 -5.74
CA ASP A 151 -1.08 21.17 -5.78
C ASP A 151 -1.73 20.18 -6.76
N GLU A 152 -1.08 19.87 -7.87
CA GLU A 152 -1.56 18.85 -8.82
C GLU A 152 -1.55 17.45 -8.19
N LEU A 153 -0.49 17.12 -7.44
CA LEU A 153 -0.42 15.86 -6.68
C LEU A 153 -1.49 15.80 -5.60
N ALA A 154 -1.63 16.88 -4.81
CA ALA A 154 -2.62 16.94 -3.74
C ALA A 154 -4.04 16.75 -4.29
N GLN A 155 -4.38 17.38 -5.41
CA GLN A 155 -5.68 17.23 -6.07
C GLN A 155 -5.90 15.79 -6.58
N ALA A 156 -4.88 15.18 -7.20
CA ALA A 156 -4.99 13.81 -7.72
C ALA A 156 -5.17 12.78 -6.59
N TYR A 157 -4.44 12.91 -5.48
CA TYR A 157 -4.61 12.05 -4.31
C TYR A 157 -5.96 12.29 -3.60
N LYS A 158 -6.43 13.53 -3.55
CA LYS A 158 -7.76 13.88 -3.02
C LYS A 158 -8.88 13.22 -3.81
N GLU A 159 -8.81 13.26 -5.15
CA GLU A 159 -9.75 12.58 -6.05
C GLU A 159 -9.73 11.06 -5.82
N GLN A 160 -8.54 10.46 -5.76
CA GLN A 160 -8.34 9.04 -5.49
C GLN A 160 -8.97 8.65 -4.15
N ALA A 161 -8.64 9.36 -3.07
CA ALA A 161 -9.19 9.12 -1.74
C ALA A 161 -10.71 9.29 -1.69
N SER A 162 -11.24 10.27 -2.42
CA SER A 162 -12.68 10.48 -2.56
C SER A 162 -13.40 9.24 -3.09
N GLY A 163 -12.87 8.64 -4.18
CA GLY A 163 -13.38 7.38 -4.72
C GLY A 163 -13.29 6.23 -3.73
N LEU A 164 -12.15 6.05 -3.06
CA LEU A 164 -11.93 5.00 -2.07
C LEU A 164 -12.91 5.11 -0.88
N MET A 165 -13.12 6.31 -0.35
CA MET A 165 -14.08 6.55 0.72
C MET A 165 -15.52 6.23 0.29
N ASP A 166 -15.92 6.66 -0.91
CA ASP A 166 -17.24 6.39 -1.46
C ASP A 166 -17.43 4.91 -1.85
N GLY A 167 -16.35 4.18 -2.05
CA GLY A 167 -16.32 2.73 -2.24
C GLY A 167 -16.40 1.93 -0.94
N GLY A 168 -16.23 2.60 0.21
CA GLY A 168 -16.36 2.00 1.54
C GLY A 168 -15.03 1.52 2.14
N ALA A 169 -13.89 2.09 1.73
CA ALA A 169 -12.62 1.85 2.42
C ALA A 169 -12.72 2.18 3.92
N ASP A 170 -12.11 1.37 4.77
CA ASP A 170 -12.10 1.55 6.22
C ASP A 170 -10.93 2.42 6.68
N LEU A 171 -9.86 2.47 5.91
CA LEU A 171 -8.66 3.28 6.12
C LEU A 171 -8.01 3.61 4.78
N LEU A 172 -7.08 4.57 4.78
CA LEU A 172 -6.32 4.99 3.61
C LEU A 172 -4.84 4.68 3.82
N LEU A 173 -4.20 4.05 2.84
CA LEU A 173 -2.80 3.63 2.90
C LEU A 173 -1.99 4.37 1.84
N ILE A 174 -1.19 5.36 2.26
CA ILE A 174 -0.18 6.00 1.40
C ILE A 174 1.07 5.13 1.45
N GLU A 175 1.38 4.44 0.35
CA GLU A 175 2.39 3.38 0.36
C GLU A 175 3.51 3.59 -0.66
N THR A 176 4.59 2.79 -0.48
CA THR A 176 5.75 2.74 -1.38
C THR A 176 6.34 4.12 -1.63
N ILE A 177 6.37 4.93 -0.58
CA ILE A 177 6.79 6.33 -0.66
C ILE A 177 8.31 6.38 -0.85
N PHE A 178 8.76 6.85 -1.99
CA PHE A 178 10.17 7.12 -2.29
C PHE A 178 10.47 8.63 -2.42
N ASP A 179 9.46 9.48 -2.47
CA ASP A 179 9.54 10.95 -2.44
C ASP A 179 8.65 11.52 -1.33
N THR A 180 9.26 12.08 -0.29
CA THR A 180 8.52 12.62 0.86
C THR A 180 7.68 13.85 0.52
N LEU A 181 8.01 14.61 -0.53
CA LEU A 181 7.17 15.73 -0.97
C LEU A 181 5.87 15.22 -1.60
N ASN A 182 5.92 14.12 -2.37
CA ASN A 182 4.73 13.45 -2.88
C ASN A 182 3.85 12.94 -1.72
N ALA A 183 4.47 12.33 -0.69
CA ALA A 183 3.73 11.90 0.51
C ALA A 183 3.04 13.07 1.23
N LYS A 184 3.71 14.22 1.35
CA LYS A 184 3.12 15.42 1.95
C LYS A 184 1.96 15.97 1.14
N ALA A 185 2.05 15.91 -0.19
CA ALA A 185 0.94 16.29 -1.06
C ALA A 185 -0.27 15.34 -0.90
N ALA A 186 -0.02 14.04 -0.79
CA ALA A 186 -1.06 13.07 -0.50
C ALA A 186 -1.73 13.35 0.86
N ILE A 187 -0.95 13.49 1.93
CA ILE A 187 -1.45 13.83 3.26
C ILE A 187 -2.29 15.11 3.22
N PHE A 188 -1.80 16.16 2.56
CA PHE A 188 -2.49 17.43 2.44
C PHE A 188 -3.86 17.25 1.75
N GLY A 189 -3.89 16.57 0.61
CA GLY A 189 -5.13 16.31 -0.13
C GLY A 189 -6.14 15.47 0.68
N LEU A 190 -5.67 14.49 1.46
CA LEU A 190 -6.53 13.72 2.37
C LEU A 190 -7.12 14.57 3.47
N LEU A 191 -6.32 15.41 4.13
CA LEU A 191 -6.78 16.27 5.22
C LEU A 191 -7.80 17.31 4.72
N GLU A 192 -7.57 17.93 3.55
CA GLU A 192 -8.58 18.78 2.90
C GLU A 192 -9.89 18.03 2.64
N LEU A 193 -9.82 16.80 2.09
CA LEU A 193 -11.01 15.98 1.83
C LEU A 193 -11.77 15.68 3.12
N PHE A 194 -11.05 15.35 4.20
CA PHE A 194 -11.65 15.07 5.50
C PHE A 194 -12.38 16.29 6.07
N ASP A 195 -11.78 17.45 5.96
CA ASP A 195 -12.41 18.72 6.40
C ASP A 195 -13.65 19.03 5.57
N GLU A 196 -13.59 18.89 4.25
CA GLU A 196 -14.74 19.12 3.36
C GLU A 196 -15.91 18.17 3.62
N ARG A 197 -15.60 16.91 3.94
CA ARG A 197 -16.62 15.88 4.17
C ARG A 197 -17.07 15.78 5.63
N ASN A 198 -16.38 16.46 6.54
CA ASN A 198 -16.53 16.27 7.99
C ASN A 198 -16.51 14.77 8.37
N GLN A 199 -15.62 14.03 7.70
CA GLN A 199 -15.42 12.59 7.88
C GLN A 199 -13.94 12.27 7.76
N GLN A 200 -13.40 11.55 8.75
CA GLN A 200 -12.00 11.12 8.76
C GLN A 200 -11.91 9.61 8.68
N LEU A 201 -10.89 9.10 7.99
CA LEU A 201 -10.46 7.71 8.05
C LEU A 201 -9.05 7.63 8.63
N PRO A 202 -8.68 6.51 9.29
CA PRO A 202 -7.31 6.25 9.69
C PRO A 202 -6.37 6.31 8.49
N ILE A 203 -5.20 6.91 8.66
CA ILE A 203 -4.17 6.99 7.63
C ILE A 203 -3.01 6.09 8.02
N MET A 204 -2.68 5.13 7.18
CA MET A 204 -1.42 4.38 7.22
C MET A 204 -0.43 5.00 6.25
N ILE A 205 0.85 5.02 6.61
CA ILE A 205 1.92 5.54 5.76
C ILE A 205 3.05 4.52 5.69
N SER A 206 3.51 4.19 4.48
CA SER A 206 4.60 3.25 4.27
C SER A 206 5.62 3.80 3.27
N GLY A 207 6.87 3.93 3.72
CA GLY A 207 7.98 4.35 2.88
C GLY A 207 8.69 3.17 2.22
N THR A 208 9.51 3.46 1.22
CA THR A 208 10.39 2.46 0.62
C THR A 208 11.84 2.94 0.60
N ILE A 209 12.73 2.04 1.02
CA ILE A 209 14.18 2.28 1.00
C ILE A 209 14.71 1.74 -0.33
N THR A 210 15.22 2.63 -1.15
CA THR A 210 15.55 2.32 -2.55
C THR A 210 16.99 1.91 -2.79
N ASP A 211 17.86 2.06 -1.78
CA ASP A 211 19.28 1.74 -1.93
C ASP A 211 19.92 1.19 -0.65
N ALA A 212 21.13 0.65 -0.81
CA ALA A 212 21.92 0.09 0.29
C ALA A 212 22.41 1.15 1.30
N SER A 213 22.28 2.45 1.01
CA SER A 213 22.61 3.52 1.95
C SER A 213 21.52 3.79 2.99
N GLY A 214 20.36 3.10 2.84
CA GLY A 214 19.23 3.24 3.75
C GLY A 214 18.40 4.50 3.53
N ARG A 215 18.33 4.97 2.28
CA ARG A 215 17.63 6.19 1.91
C ARG A 215 16.46 5.93 0.95
N THR A 216 15.47 6.80 1.02
CA THR A 216 14.48 6.93 -0.04
C THR A 216 15.11 7.55 -1.29
N LEU A 217 14.45 7.47 -2.44
CA LEU A 217 14.96 8.04 -3.69
C LEU A 217 15.18 9.56 -3.58
N SER A 218 14.37 10.28 -2.80
CA SER A 218 14.55 11.70 -2.52
C SER A 218 15.61 12.00 -1.44
N GLY A 219 16.33 10.98 -0.96
CA GLY A 219 17.52 11.11 -0.13
C GLY A 219 17.31 11.10 1.39
N GLN A 220 16.07 10.90 1.87
CA GLN A 220 15.78 10.86 3.31
C GLN A 220 16.19 9.53 3.91
N THR A 221 16.82 9.58 5.11
CA THR A 221 16.94 8.42 5.99
C THR A 221 15.58 8.06 6.58
N VAL A 222 15.47 6.90 7.23
CA VAL A 222 14.22 6.46 7.88
C VAL A 222 13.76 7.45 8.96
N GLU A 223 14.70 8.02 9.73
CA GLU A 223 14.39 9.05 10.73
C GLU A 223 13.86 10.34 10.07
N ALA A 224 14.50 10.78 8.99
CA ALA A 224 14.06 11.96 8.25
C ALA A 224 12.69 11.74 7.59
N PHE A 225 12.43 10.54 7.08
CA PHE A 225 11.11 10.15 6.59
C PHE A 225 10.07 10.20 7.70
N LEU A 226 10.33 9.55 8.86
CA LEU A 226 9.43 9.58 10.02
C LEU A 226 9.10 11.03 10.43
N ILE A 227 10.10 11.88 10.62
CA ILE A 227 9.90 13.29 10.99
C ILE A 227 9.06 14.03 9.93
N SER A 228 9.31 13.74 8.64
CA SER A 228 8.61 14.39 7.53
C SER A 228 7.11 14.15 7.53
N VAL A 229 6.64 12.99 8.02
CA VAL A 229 5.22 12.59 8.00
C VAL A 229 4.53 12.66 9.36
N SER A 230 5.28 12.77 10.46
CA SER A 230 4.73 12.74 11.82
C SER A 230 3.90 13.98 12.22
N HIS A 231 3.83 15.00 11.39
CA HIS A 231 2.96 16.15 11.61
C HIS A 231 1.47 15.84 11.36
N ALA A 232 1.17 14.74 10.68
CA ALA A 232 -0.19 14.33 10.36
C ALA A 232 -0.76 13.35 11.41
N PRO A 233 -2.09 13.29 11.60
CA PRO A 233 -2.73 12.34 12.51
C PRO A 233 -2.78 10.94 11.90
N ILE A 234 -1.61 10.30 11.79
CA ILE A 234 -1.48 8.96 11.19
C ILE A 234 -1.69 7.84 12.20
N LEU A 235 -2.30 6.76 11.76
CA LEU A 235 -2.50 5.54 12.54
C LEU A 235 -1.19 4.75 12.66
N SER A 236 -0.55 4.50 11.52
CA SER A 236 0.69 3.71 11.46
C SER A 236 1.72 4.31 10.51
N VAL A 237 2.98 4.01 10.78
CA VAL A 237 4.10 4.27 9.87
C VAL A 237 4.88 2.99 9.68
N GLY A 238 5.38 2.76 8.47
CA GLY A 238 6.09 1.53 8.16
C GLY A 238 6.96 1.63 6.92
N LEU A 239 7.42 0.46 6.50
CA LEU A 239 8.21 0.30 5.27
C LEU A 239 7.72 -0.91 4.48
N ASN A 240 7.75 -0.78 3.16
CA ASN A 240 7.41 -1.86 2.25
C ASN A 240 8.29 -1.84 1.00
N CYS A 241 8.22 -2.92 0.23
CA CYS A 241 8.83 -3.07 -1.09
C CYS A 241 10.36 -2.89 -1.11
N ALA A 242 10.94 -2.91 -2.30
CA ALA A 242 12.35 -2.78 -2.66
C ALA A 242 13.31 -3.80 -2.00
N LEU A 243 13.13 -4.11 -0.73
CA LEU A 243 14.00 -4.99 0.05
C LEU A 243 13.25 -6.24 0.54
N GLY A 244 13.99 -7.32 0.77
CA GLY A 244 13.51 -8.49 1.51
C GLY A 244 13.50 -8.23 3.02
N ALA A 245 12.89 -9.14 3.78
CA ALA A 245 12.68 -8.99 5.21
C ALA A 245 13.99 -8.78 6.00
N SER A 246 15.01 -9.60 5.75
CA SER A 246 16.30 -9.51 6.46
C SER A 246 16.97 -8.14 6.32
N GLN A 247 16.88 -7.53 5.14
CA GLN A 247 17.46 -6.22 4.86
C GLN A 247 16.63 -5.08 5.47
N LEU A 248 15.30 -5.23 5.51
CA LEU A 248 14.37 -4.23 6.02
C LEU A 248 14.43 -4.11 7.56
N LYS A 249 14.82 -5.17 8.25
CA LYS A 249 14.80 -5.30 9.71
C LYS A 249 15.40 -4.11 10.46
N ASN A 250 16.60 -3.66 10.06
CA ASN A 250 17.28 -2.59 10.77
C ASN A 250 16.53 -1.25 10.65
N TYR A 251 15.89 -1.01 9.54
CA TYR A 251 15.11 0.21 9.30
C TYR A 251 13.77 0.18 10.06
N ILE A 252 13.13 -0.98 10.14
CA ILE A 252 11.93 -1.15 10.99
C ILE A 252 12.27 -0.96 12.46
N ARG A 253 13.45 -1.44 12.93
CA ARG A 253 13.90 -1.19 14.31
C ARG A 253 14.03 0.30 14.61
N VAL A 254 14.52 1.10 13.65
CA VAL A 254 14.57 2.57 13.79
C VAL A 254 13.18 3.15 14.01
N LEU A 255 12.18 2.75 13.19
CA LEU A 255 10.79 3.18 13.37
C LEU A 255 10.23 2.72 14.70
N ALA A 256 10.42 1.44 15.05
CA ALA A 256 9.91 0.87 16.31
C ALA A 256 10.41 1.60 17.56
N ASN A 257 11.66 2.11 17.52
CA ASN A 257 12.27 2.83 18.66
C ASN A 257 11.85 4.31 18.74
N ASN A 258 11.47 4.93 17.62
CA ASN A 258 11.30 6.37 17.54
C ASN A 258 9.84 6.82 17.26
N ALA A 259 9.01 5.97 16.62
CA ALA A 259 7.67 6.36 16.25
C ALA A 259 6.66 6.16 17.39
N PRO A 260 5.79 7.16 17.66
CA PRO A 260 4.67 7.02 18.60
C PRO A 260 3.46 6.28 17.98
N HIS A 261 3.52 5.98 16.69
CA HIS A 261 2.48 5.32 15.89
C HIS A 261 2.60 3.79 15.94
N PHE A 262 1.59 3.08 15.47
CA PHE A 262 1.73 1.66 15.15
C PHE A 262 2.76 1.47 14.02
N ILE A 263 3.40 0.31 13.97
CA ILE A 263 4.44 0.01 12.99
C ILE A 263 3.97 -1.07 12.04
N SER A 264 4.12 -0.83 10.74
CA SER A 264 3.85 -1.81 9.68
C SER A 264 5.13 -2.22 8.93
N ALA A 265 5.18 -3.49 8.50
CA ALA A 265 6.26 -4.02 7.67
C ALA A 265 5.68 -5.06 6.67
N TYR A 266 5.85 -4.81 5.37
CA TYR A 266 5.46 -5.75 4.32
C TYR A 266 6.49 -5.77 3.19
N PRO A 267 7.59 -6.55 3.40
CA PRO A 267 8.68 -6.67 2.45
C PRO A 267 8.32 -7.49 1.22
N ASN A 268 9.20 -7.47 0.22
CA ASN A 268 9.13 -8.39 -0.91
C ASN A 268 9.48 -9.83 -0.48
N ALA A 269 9.08 -10.81 -1.28
CA ALA A 269 9.52 -12.20 -1.16
C ALA A 269 10.98 -12.33 -1.65
N GLY A 270 11.90 -11.76 -0.90
CA GLY A 270 13.31 -11.62 -1.25
C GLY A 270 13.60 -10.47 -2.21
N LEU A 271 14.68 -10.60 -2.98
CA LEU A 271 15.05 -9.69 -4.07
C LEU A 271 14.69 -10.33 -5.42
N PRO A 272 14.36 -9.53 -6.44
CA PRO A 272 14.12 -10.06 -7.77
C PRO A 272 15.39 -10.71 -8.33
N ASN A 273 15.24 -11.87 -8.99
CA ASN A 273 16.29 -12.53 -9.73
C ASN A 273 16.62 -11.80 -11.05
N GLU A 274 17.54 -12.34 -11.85
CA GLU A 274 17.95 -11.75 -13.14
C GLU A 274 16.81 -11.63 -14.18
N PHE A 275 15.71 -12.36 -13.98
CA PHE A 275 14.50 -12.32 -14.81
C PHE A 275 13.40 -11.41 -14.21
N GLY A 276 13.66 -10.78 -13.06
CA GLY A 276 12.68 -9.96 -12.34
C GLY A 276 11.65 -10.76 -11.54
N GLU A 277 11.86 -12.08 -11.36
CA GLU A 277 11.00 -12.97 -10.61
C GLU A 277 11.45 -13.06 -9.14
N TYR A 278 10.55 -13.44 -8.25
CA TYR A 278 10.80 -13.59 -6.82
C TYR A 278 10.76 -15.07 -6.45
N ASP A 279 11.88 -15.57 -5.92
CA ASP A 279 12.10 -17.00 -5.69
C ASP A 279 12.05 -17.41 -4.21
N GLN A 280 11.92 -16.45 -3.28
CA GLN A 280 11.88 -16.75 -1.85
C GLN A 280 10.61 -17.54 -1.51
N SER A 281 10.78 -18.67 -0.83
CA SER A 281 9.64 -19.49 -0.40
C SER A 281 8.87 -18.88 0.78
N PRO A 282 7.60 -19.28 1.00
CA PRO A 282 6.82 -18.86 2.16
C PRO A 282 7.51 -19.13 3.51
N GLU A 283 8.16 -20.27 3.65
CA GLU A 283 8.87 -20.68 4.87
C GLU A 283 10.13 -19.86 5.11
N GLU A 284 10.89 -19.53 4.07
CA GLU A 284 12.06 -18.67 4.14
C GLU A 284 11.65 -17.25 4.56
N MET A 285 10.62 -16.70 3.94
CA MET A 285 10.10 -15.37 4.27
C MET A 285 9.61 -15.31 5.73
N ALA A 286 8.85 -16.31 6.18
CA ALA A 286 8.40 -16.39 7.58
C ALA A 286 9.58 -16.48 8.56
N THR A 287 10.64 -17.21 8.20
CA THR A 287 11.87 -17.32 8.99
C THR A 287 12.57 -15.96 9.12
N GLU A 288 12.67 -15.19 8.04
CA GLU A 288 13.28 -13.87 8.04
C GLU A 288 12.41 -12.80 8.75
N LEU A 289 11.09 -12.97 8.77
CA LEU A 289 10.16 -12.09 9.48
C LEU A 289 10.08 -12.37 10.99
N ARG A 290 10.39 -13.59 11.43
CA ARG A 290 10.34 -13.98 12.85
C ARG A 290 11.06 -13.01 13.80
N PRO A 291 12.26 -12.47 13.49
CA PRO A 291 12.93 -11.50 14.34
C PRO A 291 12.16 -10.18 14.55
N PHE A 292 11.28 -9.77 13.62
CA PHE A 292 10.47 -8.55 13.79
C PHE A 292 9.46 -8.72 14.93
N LEU A 293 8.95 -9.92 15.08
CA LEU A 293 7.97 -10.32 16.09
C LEU A 293 8.66 -10.59 17.44
N GLN A 294 9.76 -11.35 17.43
CA GLN A 294 10.54 -11.66 18.63
C GLN A 294 11.08 -10.39 19.34
N GLU A 295 11.40 -9.36 18.57
CA GLU A 295 11.89 -8.07 19.08
C GLU A 295 10.76 -7.07 19.34
N ASN A 296 9.48 -7.47 19.23
CA ASN A 296 8.30 -6.63 19.43
C ASN A 296 8.36 -5.31 18.62
N MET A 297 8.70 -5.40 17.33
CA MET A 297 8.90 -4.20 16.52
C MET A 297 7.66 -3.73 15.77
N ILE A 298 6.64 -4.59 15.57
CA ILE A 298 5.55 -4.34 14.62
C ILE A 298 4.16 -4.60 15.19
N ASN A 299 3.16 -4.00 14.56
CA ASN A 299 1.73 -4.18 14.81
C ASN A 299 0.99 -4.70 13.58
N ILE A 300 1.54 -4.44 12.39
CA ILE A 300 0.99 -4.88 11.11
C ILE A 300 2.11 -5.55 10.32
N ILE A 301 1.83 -6.72 9.78
CA ILE A 301 2.75 -7.51 8.99
C ILE A 301 2.06 -8.01 7.71
N GLY A 302 2.78 -8.06 6.60
CA GLY A 302 2.24 -8.55 5.33
C GLY A 302 3.34 -8.82 4.31
N GLY A 303 2.96 -8.83 3.05
CA GLY A 303 3.88 -9.04 1.94
C GLY A 303 3.68 -8.05 0.80
N CYS A 304 4.76 -7.74 0.07
CA CYS A 304 4.75 -6.94 -1.14
C CYS A 304 5.13 -7.82 -2.34
N CYS A 305 5.87 -7.30 -3.31
CA CYS A 305 6.18 -8.01 -4.56
C CYS A 305 6.65 -9.46 -4.35
N GLY A 306 6.15 -10.36 -5.20
CA GLY A 306 6.45 -11.79 -5.15
C GLY A 306 5.65 -12.60 -4.13
N THR A 307 4.93 -11.97 -3.21
CA THR A 307 4.14 -12.71 -2.22
C THR A 307 2.82 -13.23 -2.80
N THR A 308 2.42 -14.41 -2.32
CA THR A 308 1.22 -15.15 -2.71
C THR A 308 0.38 -15.49 -1.47
N PRO A 309 -0.82 -16.03 -1.62
CA PRO A 309 -1.61 -16.51 -0.48
C PRO A 309 -0.86 -17.49 0.44
N GLU A 310 0.01 -18.32 -0.10
CA GLU A 310 0.84 -19.24 0.69
C GLU A 310 1.82 -18.50 1.61
N HIS A 311 2.41 -17.40 1.13
CA HIS A 311 3.26 -16.53 1.95
C HIS A 311 2.44 -15.89 3.08
N ILE A 312 1.28 -15.32 2.77
CA ILE A 312 0.41 -14.69 3.77
C ILE A 312 -0.07 -15.71 4.80
N LYS A 313 -0.35 -16.94 4.40
CA LYS A 313 -0.72 -18.02 5.33
C LYS A 313 0.38 -18.33 6.35
N GLN A 314 1.64 -18.40 5.91
CA GLN A 314 2.77 -18.58 6.81
C GLN A 314 2.99 -17.37 7.73
N ILE A 315 2.82 -16.17 7.19
CA ILE A 315 2.91 -14.92 7.96
C ILE A 315 1.79 -14.85 9.01
N ALA A 316 0.55 -15.20 8.67
CA ALA A 316 -0.58 -15.21 9.58
C ALA A 316 -0.40 -16.22 10.71
N ALA A 317 0.05 -17.42 10.38
CA ALA A 317 0.39 -18.44 11.38
C ALA A 317 1.47 -17.94 12.34
N LEU A 318 2.54 -17.35 11.79
CA LEU A 318 3.63 -16.80 12.57
C LEU A 318 3.17 -15.63 13.46
N ALA A 319 2.38 -14.70 12.94
CA ALA A 319 1.89 -13.52 13.68
C ALA A 319 1.04 -13.92 14.89
N SER A 320 0.28 -15.02 14.78
CA SER A 320 -0.57 -15.51 15.88
C SER A 320 0.21 -16.04 17.10
N GLU A 321 1.52 -16.26 16.98
CA GLU A 321 2.40 -16.73 18.06
C GLU A 321 2.92 -15.58 18.95
N TYR A 322 2.70 -14.31 18.57
CA TYR A 322 3.34 -13.15 19.19
C TYR A 322 2.36 -12.05 19.54
N GLU A 323 2.73 -11.27 20.55
CA GLU A 323 2.01 -10.06 20.95
C GLU A 323 2.42 -8.85 20.11
N PRO A 324 1.52 -7.88 19.88
CA PRO A 324 1.84 -6.67 19.14
C PRO A 324 2.80 -5.76 19.91
N ARG A 325 3.53 -4.92 19.19
CA ARG A 325 4.37 -3.86 19.78
C ARG A 325 3.51 -2.90 20.62
N LEU A 326 3.92 -2.65 21.84
CA LEU A 326 3.33 -1.61 22.68
C LEU A 326 3.75 -0.22 22.16
N ARG A 327 2.77 0.66 21.90
CA ARG A 327 3.07 2.04 21.53
C ARG A 327 3.69 2.77 22.74
N THR A 328 4.84 3.39 22.52
CA THR A 328 5.36 4.38 23.48
C THR A 328 4.71 5.71 23.16
N VAL A 329 3.84 6.18 24.07
CA VAL A 329 3.32 7.57 23.99
C VAL A 329 4.47 8.52 24.36
N LYS A 330 5.38 8.74 23.42
CA LYS A 330 6.32 9.87 23.50
C LYS A 330 5.65 11.02 22.76
N GLU A 331 5.32 12.08 23.48
CA GLU A 331 5.03 13.36 22.82
C GLU A 331 6.25 13.70 21.97
N LEU A 332 6.02 13.88 20.67
CA LEU A 332 7.06 14.41 19.78
C LEU A 332 7.36 15.85 20.21
N PRO A 333 8.63 16.26 20.23
CA PRO A 333 9.03 17.60 20.67
C PRO A 333 8.46 18.72 19.81
#